data_21126033042fd25a2cece67a568f3708
#
_entry.id   21126033042fd25a2cece67a568f3708
#
_cell.length_a   1.000
_cell.length_b   1.000
_cell.length_c   1.000
_cell.angle_alpha   90.00
_cell.angle_beta   90.00
_cell.angle_gamma   90.00
#
_symmetry.space_group_name_H-M   'P 1'
#
loop_
_entity.id
_entity.type
_entity.pdbx_description
1 polymer ?
#
loop_
_entity_poly.entity_id
_entity_poly.type
_entity_poly.pdbx_seq_one_letter_code
_entity_poly.pdbx_strand_id
1 'polypeptide(L)'
;MTSQYDIAVIGGGIMGCATALRMAEGGMHATVLDQGDLGQGASGVNAGTLSLQIKRVKLMPYALKGHREWEAMGDAVGFRKTGGYTLAFTERESELLYERQTLKAEAGAPIEFVSNNHIRNAEPNLTQKVISASYCPEDGYANSSLTGQYYRGRLRDQGILYRERCPVTTIAQDDAGFTLGTPKGEIIASRILMATGAWLKPTAAMLGVDLPVNARINTVSVTERLEPLTSTVIGHATGLLTMKQKTNGTVLIGGGWQGRGTPQEGRGQVTAGSLKPNLALAQFALPALANARIMRSWTGFEANVPDFYPLVGALPGVEGAFVLGCVRGGYTIGPYIAKLMGDFILDREPELPLFDPGRNFNEY
;
A
#
# COMPACT_ATOMS: atom_id res chain seq x y z
N MET A 1 -0.47 2.68 37.20
CA MET A 1 0.84 2.13 36.84
C MET A 1 1.00 2.31 35.33
N THR A 2 1.95 3.12 34.90
CA THR A 2 2.33 3.28 33.49
C THR A 2 2.98 1.98 33.05
N SER A 3 2.38 1.28 32.07
CA SER A 3 2.99 0.07 31.53
C SER A 3 4.18 0.45 30.67
N GLN A 4 5.33 -0.15 30.94
CA GLN A 4 6.51 0.00 30.12
C GLN A 4 6.52 -1.06 29.03
N TYR A 5 6.73 -0.63 27.78
CA TYR A 5 6.84 -1.49 26.60
C TYR A 5 8.27 -1.52 26.09
N ASP A 6 8.70 -2.63 25.48
CA ASP A 6 9.98 -2.66 24.77
C ASP A 6 9.91 -1.77 23.53
N ILE A 7 8.72 -1.72 22.87
CA ILE A 7 8.48 -0.87 21.73
C ILE A 7 7.02 -0.41 21.61
N ALA A 8 6.84 0.88 21.27
CA ALA A 8 5.56 1.42 20.88
C ALA A 8 5.51 1.69 19.37
N VAL A 9 4.55 1.11 18.68
CA VAL A 9 4.30 1.33 17.24
C VAL A 9 3.27 2.43 17.08
N ILE A 10 3.64 3.53 16.44
CA ILE A 10 2.77 4.66 16.12
C ILE A 10 2.27 4.48 14.69
N GLY A 11 0.98 4.15 14.54
CA GLY A 11 0.34 3.85 13.26
C GLY A 11 -0.03 2.39 13.09
N GLY A 12 -1.33 2.11 13.12
CA GLY A 12 -1.94 0.78 13.01
C GLY A 12 -2.36 0.41 11.58
N GLY A 13 -1.60 0.85 10.57
CA GLY A 13 -1.73 0.34 9.21
C GLY A 13 -1.14 -1.06 9.04
N ILE A 14 -1.17 -1.63 7.83
CA ILE A 14 -0.59 -2.95 7.52
C ILE A 14 0.83 -3.06 8.08
N MET A 15 1.67 -2.08 7.77
CA MET A 15 3.09 -2.13 8.10
C MET A 15 3.31 -2.08 9.62
N GLY A 16 2.64 -1.17 10.33
CA GLY A 16 2.76 -1.09 11.78
C GLY A 16 2.28 -2.34 12.49
N CYS A 17 1.10 -2.85 12.12
CA CYS A 17 0.55 -4.07 12.72
C CYS A 17 1.40 -5.31 12.40
N ALA A 18 1.83 -5.49 11.15
CA ALA A 18 2.65 -6.63 10.75
C ALA A 18 4.03 -6.61 11.44
N THR A 19 4.63 -5.42 11.59
CA THR A 19 5.91 -5.29 12.34
C THR A 19 5.70 -5.60 13.82
N ALA A 20 4.62 -5.11 14.44
CA ALA A 20 4.31 -5.41 15.84
C ALA A 20 4.17 -6.93 16.09
N LEU A 21 3.48 -7.64 15.18
CA LEU A 21 3.37 -9.10 15.24
C LEU A 21 4.74 -9.77 15.15
N ARG A 22 5.58 -9.33 14.20
CA ARG A 22 6.93 -9.88 14.01
C ARG A 22 7.83 -9.67 15.23
N MET A 23 7.75 -8.49 15.86
CA MET A 23 8.51 -8.18 17.08
C MET A 23 8.03 -9.01 18.27
N ALA A 24 6.72 -9.20 18.42
CA ALA A 24 6.16 -10.05 19.46
C ALA A 24 6.54 -11.53 19.30
N GLU A 25 6.58 -12.05 18.06
CA GLU A 25 7.12 -13.37 17.75
C GLU A 25 8.60 -13.50 18.17
N GLY A 26 9.33 -12.38 18.18
CA GLY A 26 10.70 -12.29 18.68
C GLY A 26 10.81 -12.10 20.20
N GLY A 27 9.69 -12.05 20.92
CA GLY A 27 9.65 -11.92 22.38
C GLY A 27 9.57 -10.49 22.91
N MET A 28 9.43 -9.46 22.03
CA MET A 28 9.28 -8.07 22.48
C MET A 28 7.87 -7.79 22.98
N HIS A 29 7.75 -7.07 24.09
CA HIS A 29 6.50 -6.52 24.60
C HIS A 29 6.14 -5.25 23.81
N ALA A 30 5.31 -5.39 22.77
CA ALA A 30 4.93 -4.33 21.86
C ALA A 30 3.52 -3.79 22.15
N THR A 31 3.28 -2.51 21.80
CA THR A 31 1.95 -1.91 21.73
C THR A 31 1.77 -1.16 20.43
N VAL A 32 0.52 -1.04 19.94
CA VAL A 32 0.18 -0.29 18.71
C VAL A 32 -0.79 0.83 19.02
N LEU A 33 -0.48 2.05 18.56
CA LEU A 33 -1.30 3.24 18.73
C LEU A 33 -1.73 3.76 17.35
N ASP A 34 -3.01 4.06 17.17
CA ASP A 34 -3.50 4.70 15.94
C ASP A 34 -4.46 5.85 16.26
N GLN A 35 -4.36 6.94 15.49
CA GLN A 35 -5.26 8.09 15.61
C GLN A 35 -6.70 7.77 15.17
N GLY A 36 -6.87 6.78 14.30
CA GLY A 36 -8.15 6.24 13.84
C GLY A 36 -8.34 4.80 14.28
N ASP A 37 -9.16 4.06 13.54
CA ASP A 37 -9.29 2.62 13.72
C ASP A 37 -8.19 1.91 12.92
N LEU A 38 -7.72 0.75 13.38
CA LEU A 38 -6.66 -0.03 12.73
C LEU A 38 -7.01 -0.34 11.27
N GLY A 39 -6.05 -0.11 10.39
CA GLY A 39 -6.19 -0.38 8.97
C GLY A 39 -7.09 0.59 8.20
N GLN A 40 -7.61 1.66 8.79
CA GLN A 40 -8.50 2.61 8.09
C GLN A 40 -7.77 3.71 7.30
N GLY A 41 -6.46 3.89 7.47
CA GLY A 41 -5.64 4.75 6.63
C GLY A 41 -5.49 4.19 5.21
N ALA A 42 -4.37 4.45 4.54
CA ALA A 42 -4.06 3.94 3.20
C ALA A 42 -4.32 2.43 3.04
N SER A 43 -4.14 1.67 4.11
CA SER A 43 -4.34 0.22 4.16
C SER A 43 -5.77 -0.23 3.90
N GLY A 44 -6.77 0.55 4.34
CA GLY A 44 -8.19 0.19 4.23
C GLY A 44 -8.93 0.88 3.09
N VAL A 45 -8.42 2.02 2.59
CA VAL A 45 -9.11 2.82 1.58
C VAL A 45 -8.57 2.65 0.17
N ASN A 46 -7.49 1.87 -0.02
CA ASN A 46 -6.93 1.61 -1.33
C ASN A 46 -7.80 0.66 -2.18
N ALA A 47 -7.50 0.57 -3.47
CA ALA A 47 -8.26 -0.29 -4.38
C ALA A 47 -7.98 -1.80 -4.19
N GLY A 48 -7.08 -2.20 -3.31
CA GLY A 48 -6.75 -3.60 -3.04
C GLY A 48 -5.95 -4.30 -4.13
N THR A 49 -5.40 -3.59 -5.12
CA THR A 49 -4.66 -4.19 -6.23
C THR A 49 -3.31 -4.76 -5.75
N LEU A 50 -3.08 -6.02 -6.06
CA LEU A 50 -1.84 -6.75 -5.84
C LEU A 50 -1.26 -7.08 -7.22
N SER A 51 -0.39 -6.23 -7.75
CA SER A 51 0.15 -6.39 -9.10
C SER A 51 1.65 -6.19 -9.12
N LEU A 52 2.38 -7.10 -9.73
CA LEU A 52 3.81 -7.03 -9.99
C LEU A 52 4.10 -6.07 -11.16
N GLN A 53 3.20 -6.02 -12.14
CA GLN A 53 3.36 -5.23 -13.35
C GLN A 53 3.47 -3.71 -13.10
N ILE A 54 2.91 -3.20 -12.00
CA ILE A 54 2.97 -1.78 -11.62
C ILE A 54 4.15 -1.44 -10.70
N LYS A 55 4.97 -2.43 -10.32
CA LYS A 55 6.12 -2.19 -9.43
C LYS A 55 7.33 -1.68 -10.19
N ARG A 56 8.23 -1.01 -9.48
CA ARG A 56 9.56 -0.67 -9.99
C ARG A 56 10.44 -1.91 -9.97
N VAL A 57 11.38 -2.01 -10.89
CA VAL A 57 12.30 -3.16 -11.02
C VAL A 57 13.03 -3.44 -9.70
N LYS A 58 13.63 -2.42 -9.08
CA LYS A 58 14.33 -2.55 -7.78
C LYS A 58 13.44 -3.08 -6.64
N LEU A 59 12.12 -2.89 -6.73
CA LEU A 59 11.17 -3.39 -5.73
C LEU A 59 10.63 -4.79 -6.06
N MET A 60 11.03 -5.40 -7.17
CA MET A 60 10.50 -6.69 -7.59
C MET A 60 10.77 -7.81 -6.59
N PRO A 61 11.98 -7.98 -6.02
CA PRO A 61 12.22 -9.02 -5.00
C PRO A 61 11.29 -8.89 -3.79
N TYR A 62 11.03 -7.66 -3.35
CA TYR A 62 10.11 -7.37 -2.23
C TYR A 62 8.64 -7.62 -2.62
N ALA A 63 8.28 -7.33 -3.87
CA ALA A 63 6.92 -7.52 -4.36
C ALA A 63 6.55 -9.00 -4.49
N LEU A 64 7.46 -9.82 -5.01
CA LEU A 64 7.30 -11.26 -5.10
C LEU A 64 7.09 -11.92 -3.73
N LYS A 65 7.89 -11.51 -2.73
CA LYS A 65 7.76 -12.00 -1.36
C LYS A 65 6.52 -11.43 -0.67
N GLY A 66 6.21 -10.15 -0.87
CA GLY A 66 4.99 -9.53 -0.36
C GLY A 66 3.72 -10.19 -0.91
N HIS A 67 3.73 -10.60 -2.17
CA HIS A 67 2.61 -11.33 -2.78
C HIS A 67 2.35 -12.67 -2.08
N ARG A 68 3.41 -13.41 -1.71
CA ARG A 68 3.30 -14.65 -0.94
C ARG A 68 2.71 -14.44 0.45
N GLU A 69 3.03 -13.32 1.11
CA GLU A 69 2.41 -12.96 2.40
C GLU A 69 0.89 -12.77 2.24
N TRP A 70 0.43 -12.10 1.16
CA TRP A 70 -0.99 -11.97 0.86
C TRP A 70 -1.67 -13.30 0.55
N GLU A 71 -1.01 -14.16 -0.20
CA GLU A 71 -1.49 -15.52 -0.51
C GLU A 71 -1.65 -16.34 0.77
N ALA A 72 -0.70 -16.24 1.70
CA ALA A 72 -0.77 -16.92 3.00
C ALA A 72 -1.91 -16.38 3.89
N MET A 73 -2.26 -15.09 3.81
CA MET A 73 -3.44 -14.53 4.49
C MET A 73 -4.77 -15.01 3.88
N GLY A 74 -4.80 -15.31 2.59
CA GLY A 74 -5.88 -15.96 1.86
C GLY A 74 -7.25 -15.29 2.04
N ASP A 75 -8.26 -16.09 2.33
CA ASP A 75 -9.65 -15.64 2.45
C ASP A 75 -9.88 -14.67 3.62
N ALA A 76 -9.04 -14.68 4.64
CA ALA A 76 -9.16 -13.75 5.77
C ALA A 76 -9.05 -12.27 5.37
N VAL A 77 -8.37 -12.00 4.25
CA VAL A 77 -8.26 -10.67 3.63
C VAL A 77 -8.95 -10.62 2.26
N GLY A 78 -9.70 -11.64 1.89
CA GLY A 78 -10.36 -11.73 0.59
C GLY A 78 -9.38 -11.70 -0.58
N PHE A 79 -8.22 -12.37 -0.43
CA PHE A 79 -7.21 -12.51 -1.48
C PHE A 79 -7.75 -13.30 -2.66
N ARG A 80 -7.47 -12.83 -3.87
CA ARG A 80 -7.81 -13.51 -5.13
C ARG A 80 -6.66 -13.33 -6.13
N LYS A 81 -6.07 -14.45 -6.54
CA LYS A 81 -5.10 -14.51 -7.64
C LYS A 81 -5.90 -14.67 -8.93
N THR A 82 -6.05 -13.60 -9.67
CA THR A 82 -6.89 -13.53 -10.88
C THR A 82 -6.07 -13.43 -12.16
N GLY A 83 -4.77 -13.21 -12.03
CA GLY A 83 -3.98 -12.68 -13.11
C GLY A 83 -4.29 -11.20 -13.37
N GLY A 84 -3.52 -10.60 -14.27
CA GLY A 84 -3.74 -9.22 -14.65
C GLY A 84 -3.14 -8.90 -16.01
N TYR A 85 -3.82 -8.04 -16.77
CA TYR A 85 -3.35 -7.49 -18.03
C TYR A 85 -2.99 -6.03 -17.89
N THR A 86 -1.86 -5.62 -18.49
CA THR A 86 -1.54 -4.21 -18.75
C THR A 86 -1.67 -3.98 -20.25
N LEU A 87 -2.63 -3.15 -20.65
CA LEU A 87 -3.06 -2.94 -22.03
C LEU A 87 -2.30 -1.83 -22.72
N ALA A 88 -1.99 -2.00 -24.01
CA ALA A 88 -1.49 -0.98 -24.92
C ALA A 88 -2.45 -0.78 -26.09
N PHE A 89 -2.67 0.49 -26.48
CA PHE A 89 -3.63 0.91 -27.51
C PHE A 89 -2.98 1.60 -28.69
N THR A 90 -1.69 1.90 -28.60
CA THR A 90 -0.87 2.49 -29.67
C THR A 90 0.46 1.74 -29.75
N GLU A 91 1.12 1.79 -30.93
CA GLU A 91 2.46 1.18 -31.12
C GLU A 91 3.44 1.73 -30.07
N ARG A 92 3.41 3.04 -29.83
CA ARG A 92 4.29 3.66 -28.82
C ARG A 92 4.05 3.11 -27.41
N GLU A 93 2.81 2.85 -27.05
CA GLU A 93 2.48 2.22 -25.76
C GLU A 93 2.94 0.76 -25.71
N SER A 94 2.83 0.04 -26.82
CA SER A 94 3.31 -1.34 -26.94
C SER A 94 4.84 -1.42 -26.75
N GLU A 95 5.60 -0.54 -27.39
CA GLU A 95 7.05 -0.44 -27.23
C GLU A 95 7.44 -0.18 -25.77
N LEU A 96 6.84 0.86 -25.14
CA LEU A 96 7.09 1.21 -23.74
C LEU A 96 6.69 0.09 -22.77
N LEU A 97 5.60 -0.61 -23.07
CA LEU A 97 5.15 -1.75 -22.29
C LEU A 97 6.18 -2.86 -22.38
N TYR A 98 6.62 -3.22 -23.59
CA TYR A 98 7.62 -4.26 -23.80
C TYR A 98 8.91 -3.95 -23.05
N GLU A 99 9.47 -2.75 -23.23
CA GLU A 99 10.70 -2.31 -22.55
C GLU A 99 10.57 -2.46 -21.01
N ARG A 100 9.53 -1.88 -20.43
CA ARG A 100 9.32 -1.85 -18.97
C ARG A 100 9.06 -3.23 -18.38
N GLN A 101 8.30 -4.07 -19.06
CA GLN A 101 7.94 -5.38 -18.54
C GLN A 101 9.04 -6.40 -18.72
N THR A 102 9.88 -6.28 -19.77
CA THR A 102 11.10 -7.09 -19.92
C THR A 102 12.01 -6.95 -18.71
N LEU A 103 12.32 -5.72 -18.29
CA LEU A 103 13.14 -5.47 -17.09
C LEU A 103 12.55 -6.07 -15.82
N LYS A 104 11.22 -6.12 -15.70
CA LYS A 104 10.56 -6.72 -14.54
C LYS A 104 10.56 -8.26 -14.61
N ALA A 105 10.43 -8.82 -15.80
CA ALA A 105 10.54 -10.25 -16.02
C ALA A 105 11.96 -10.75 -15.70
N GLU A 106 12.98 -10.02 -16.13
CA GLU A 106 14.39 -10.27 -15.77
C GLU A 106 14.64 -10.19 -14.26
N ALA A 107 13.88 -9.34 -13.55
CA ALA A 107 13.90 -9.24 -12.10
C ALA A 107 13.04 -10.33 -11.40
N GLY A 108 12.53 -11.32 -12.15
CA GLY A 108 11.84 -12.51 -11.64
C GLY A 108 10.32 -12.45 -11.64
N ALA A 109 9.68 -11.39 -12.15
CA ALA A 109 8.22 -11.37 -12.30
C ALA A 109 7.78 -12.30 -13.45
N PRO A 110 6.78 -13.17 -13.26
CA PRO A 110 6.29 -14.07 -14.31
C PRO A 110 5.39 -13.30 -15.30
N ILE A 111 6.00 -12.43 -16.08
CA ILE A 111 5.31 -11.55 -17.04
C ILE A 111 5.49 -12.11 -18.45
N GLU A 112 4.39 -12.24 -19.17
CA GLU A 112 4.31 -12.68 -20.54
C GLU A 112 3.75 -11.58 -21.44
N PHE A 113 4.23 -11.48 -22.68
CA PHE A 113 3.64 -10.61 -23.71
C PHE A 113 2.63 -11.39 -24.52
N VAL A 114 1.47 -10.80 -24.70
CA VAL A 114 0.35 -11.45 -25.37
C VAL A 114 -0.19 -10.62 -26.52
N SER A 115 -0.61 -11.31 -27.58
CA SER A 115 -1.21 -10.70 -28.76
C SER A 115 -2.65 -10.22 -28.48
N ASN A 116 -3.16 -9.34 -29.36
CA ASN A 116 -4.54 -8.90 -29.29
C ASN A 116 -5.54 -10.06 -29.43
N ASN A 117 -5.24 -11.09 -30.23
CA ASN A 117 -6.09 -12.28 -30.36
C ASN A 117 -6.19 -13.04 -29.03
N HIS A 118 -5.09 -13.18 -28.29
CA HIS A 118 -5.13 -13.79 -26.98
C HIS A 118 -6.05 -12.99 -26.03
N ILE A 119 -5.91 -11.67 -26.00
CA ILE A 119 -6.69 -10.80 -25.11
C ILE A 119 -8.19 -10.86 -25.46
N ARG A 120 -8.55 -10.83 -26.75
CA ARG A 120 -9.94 -10.94 -27.21
C ARG A 120 -10.60 -12.24 -26.77
N ASN A 121 -9.85 -13.32 -26.71
CA ASN A 121 -10.37 -14.61 -26.25
C ASN A 121 -10.46 -14.66 -24.71
N ALA A 122 -9.47 -14.13 -24.01
CA ALA A 122 -9.40 -14.19 -22.55
C ALA A 122 -10.35 -13.18 -21.87
N GLU A 123 -10.45 -11.97 -22.43
CA GLU A 123 -11.26 -10.85 -21.90
C GLU A 123 -12.12 -10.23 -23.04
N PRO A 124 -13.18 -10.93 -23.50
CA PRO A 124 -13.94 -10.55 -24.71
C PRO A 124 -14.70 -9.23 -24.59
N ASN A 125 -14.92 -8.74 -23.36
CA ASN A 125 -15.61 -7.48 -23.12
C ASN A 125 -14.69 -6.25 -23.20
N LEU A 126 -13.37 -6.45 -23.29
CA LEU A 126 -12.45 -5.33 -23.50
C LEU A 126 -12.61 -4.74 -24.89
N THR A 127 -12.28 -3.47 -25.04
CA THR A 127 -12.34 -2.78 -26.34
C THR A 127 -11.48 -3.47 -27.39
N GLN A 128 -11.98 -3.55 -28.63
CA GLN A 128 -11.25 -4.10 -29.78
C GLN A 128 -10.03 -3.27 -30.20
N LYS A 129 -9.83 -2.09 -29.57
CA LYS A 129 -8.69 -1.19 -29.83
C LYS A 129 -7.40 -1.61 -29.13
N VAL A 130 -7.42 -2.64 -28.28
CA VAL A 130 -6.20 -3.20 -27.69
C VAL A 130 -5.35 -3.82 -28.78
N ILE A 131 -4.10 -3.38 -28.91
CA ILE A 131 -3.16 -3.92 -29.90
C ILE A 131 -2.21 -4.98 -29.32
N SER A 132 -1.81 -4.82 -28.05
CA SER A 132 -0.99 -5.76 -27.32
C SER A 132 -1.21 -5.61 -25.80
N ALA A 133 -0.75 -6.59 -25.02
CA ALA A 133 -0.70 -6.47 -23.56
C ALA A 133 0.45 -7.29 -22.98
N SER A 134 0.78 -7.01 -21.72
CA SER A 134 1.49 -7.94 -20.85
C SER A 134 0.52 -8.63 -19.90
N TYR A 135 0.78 -9.89 -19.59
CA TYR A 135 0.03 -10.70 -18.65
C TYR A 135 0.93 -11.13 -17.49
N CYS A 136 0.42 -11.07 -16.27
CA CYS A 136 1.08 -11.63 -15.10
C CYS A 136 0.10 -12.52 -14.34
N PRO A 137 0.33 -13.86 -14.26
CA PRO A 137 -0.58 -14.80 -13.59
C PRO A 137 -0.63 -14.59 -12.08
N GLU A 138 0.40 -13.99 -11.49
CA GLU A 138 0.46 -13.70 -10.05
C GLU A 138 -0.37 -12.46 -9.65
N ASP A 139 -0.72 -11.59 -10.60
CA ASP A 139 -1.52 -10.40 -10.29
C ASP A 139 -2.90 -10.78 -9.75
N GLY A 140 -3.45 -9.90 -8.93
CA GLY A 140 -4.75 -10.12 -8.30
C GLY A 140 -5.13 -8.97 -7.38
N TYR A 141 -5.93 -9.28 -6.38
CA TYR A 141 -6.36 -8.29 -5.40
C TYR A 141 -6.67 -8.92 -4.04
N ALA A 142 -6.68 -8.07 -3.00
CA ALA A 142 -7.28 -8.38 -1.71
C ALA A 142 -8.37 -7.33 -1.38
N ASN A 143 -9.19 -7.62 -0.38
CA ASN A 143 -10.21 -6.70 0.08
C ASN A 143 -9.63 -5.78 1.16
N SER A 144 -9.24 -4.57 0.77
CA SER A 144 -8.62 -3.60 1.69
C SER A 144 -9.46 -3.32 2.94
N SER A 145 -10.80 -3.37 2.84
CA SER A 145 -11.68 -3.15 4.00
C SER A 145 -11.62 -4.26 5.05
N LEU A 146 -11.11 -5.45 4.72
CA LEU A 146 -10.88 -6.54 5.68
C LEU A 146 -9.54 -6.44 6.40
N THR A 147 -8.62 -5.63 5.90
CA THR A 147 -7.25 -5.53 6.42
C THR A 147 -7.21 -5.17 7.91
N GLY A 148 -7.96 -4.13 8.30
CA GLY A 148 -8.00 -3.72 9.70
C GLY A 148 -8.59 -4.80 10.63
N GLN A 149 -9.64 -5.48 10.20
CA GLN A 149 -10.25 -6.58 10.96
C GLN A 149 -9.28 -7.75 11.11
N TYR A 150 -8.58 -8.13 10.04
CA TYR A 150 -7.57 -9.18 10.06
C TYR A 150 -6.48 -8.88 11.11
N TYR A 151 -5.88 -7.69 11.05
CA TYR A 151 -4.81 -7.33 11.98
C TYR A 151 -5.29 -7.17 13.42
N ARG A 152 -6.50 -6.67 13.68
CA ARG A 152 -7.08 -6.67 15.03
C ARG A 152 -7.18 -8.08 15.62
N GLY A 153 -7.62 -9.04 14.81
CA GLY A 153 -7.65 -10.44 15.19
C GLY A 153 -6.28 -10.95 15.58
N ARG A 154 -5.31 -10.80 14.67
CA ARG A 154 -3.93 -11.26 14.86
C ARG A 154 -3.24 -10.64 16.08
N LEU A 155 -3.39 -9.32 16.29
CA LEU A 155 -2.82 -8.65 17.47
C LEU A 155 -3.43 -9.19 18.76
N ARG A 156 -4.75 -9.40 18.79
CA ARG A 156 -5.45 -9.97 19.95
C ARG A 156 -4.99 -11.38 20.24
N ASP A 157 -4.90 -12.23 19.23
CA ASP A 157 -4.49 -13.64 19.37
C ASP A 157 -3.06 -13.77 19.90
N GLN A 158 -2.20 -12.75 19.63
CA GLN A 158 -0.83 -12.66 20.13
C GLN A 158 -0.71 -11.88 21.44
N GLY A 159 -1.84 -11.44 22.03
CA GLY A 159 -1.84 -10.67 23.28
C GLY A 159 -1.25 -9.27 23.17
N ILE A 160 -1.08 -8.73 21.96
CA ILE A 160 -0.54 -7.39 21.74
C ILE A 160 -1.63 -6.36 22.01
N LEU A 161 -1.36 -5.46 22.96
CA LEU A 161 -2.25 -4.35 23.25
C LEU A 161 -2.23 -3.31 22.14
N TYR A 162 -3.40 -2.84 21.74
CA TYR A 162 -3.53 -1.74 20.79
C TYR A 162 -4.56 -0.71 21.25
N ARG A 163 -4.37 0.53 20.87
CA ARG A 163 -5.29 1.65 21.18
C ARG A 163 -5.69 2.34 19.88
N GLU A 164 -6.95 2.17 19.52
CA GLU A 164 -7.60 2.89 18.42
C GLU A 164 -8.13 4.25 18.91
N ARG A 165 -8.22 5.21 17.98
CA ARG A 165 -8.65 6.60 18.25
C ARG A 165 -7.84 7.19 19.40
N CYS A 166 -6.54 6.96 19.32
CA CYS A 166 -5.56 7.36 20.32
C CYS A 166 -4.35 8.01 19.61
N PRO A 167 -4.50 9.27 19.14
CA PRO A 167 -3.41 9.98 18.50
C PRO A 167 -2.26 10.20 19.48
N VAL A 168 -1.02 9.99 19.02
CA VAL A 168 0.17 10.47 19.70
C VAL A 168 0.31 11.95 19.35
N THR A 169 0.33 12.80 20.38
CA THR A 169 0.36 14.27 20.23
C THR A 169 1.73 14.86 20.57
N THR A 170 2.52 14.16 21.38
CA THR A 170 3.88 14.54 21.74
C THR A 170 4.74 13.30 21.85
N ILE A 171 6.04 13.44 21.54
CA ILE A 171 7.06 12.42 21.77
C ILE A 171 8.22 13.12 22.48
N ALA A 172 8.55 12.66 23.68
CA ALA A 172 9.75 13.08 24.41
C ALA A 172 10.71 11.89 24.55
N GLN A 173 12.01 12.13 24.47
CA GLN A 173 13.06 11.14 24.69
C GLN A 173 13.91 11.55 25.88
N ASP A 174 14.25 10.59 26.72
CA ASP A 174 15.22 10.68 27.80
C ASP A 174 16.09 9.43 27.86
N ASP A 175 16.94 9.31 28.88
CA ASP A 175 17.85 8.16 29.05
C ASP A 175 17.09 6.81 29.27
N ALA A 176 15.81 6.85 29.66
CA ALA A 176 14.98 5.65 29.87
C ALA A 176 14.23 5.20 28.61
N GLY A 177 14.22 6.03 27.55
CA GLY A 177 13.54 5.77 26.28
C GLY A 177 12.59 6.90 25.86
N PHE A 178 11.35 6.55 25.50
CA PHE A 178 10.37 7.47 24.93
C PHE A 178 9.10 7.54 25.78
N THR A 179 8.62 8.76 25.98
CA THR A 179 7.30 9.06 26.55
C THR A 179 6.41 9.63 25.47
N LEU A 180 5.34 8.90 25.13
CA LEU A 180 4.34 9.28 24.13
C LEU A 180 3.12 9.89 24.83
N GLY A 181 2.86 11.17 24.61
CA GLY A 181 1.65 11.83 25.10
C GLY A 181 0.45 11.49 24.23
N THR A 182 -0.64 11.06 24.86
CA THR A 182 -1.92 10.78 24.19
C THR A 182 -3.10 11.32 25.01
N PRO A 183 -4.28 11.55 24.40
CA PRO A 183 -5.49 11.93 25.14
C PRO A 183 -5.95 10.90 26.18
N LYS A 184 -5.42 9.67 26.12
CA LYS A 184 -5.75 8.56 27.04
C LYS A 184 -4.63 8.30 28.06
N GLY A 185 -3.75 9.25 28.27
CA GLY A 185 -2.58 9.17 29.14
C GLY A 185 -1.29 8.88 28.39
N GLU A 186 -0.21 8.83 29.15
CA GLU A 186 1.13 8.59 28.61
C GLU A 186 1.40 7.10 28.36
N ILE A 187 2.24 6.84 27.37
CA ILE A 187 2.80 5.52 27.06
C ILE A 187 4.31 5.64 27.14
N ILE A 188 4.93 4.76 27.91
CA ILE A 188 6.39 4.70 28.04
C ILE A 188 6.89 3.45 27.30
N ALA A 189 7.90 3.64 26.45
CA ALA A 189 8.52 2.56 25.70
C ALA A 189 10.02 2.79 25.54
N SER A 190 10.83 1.73 25.56
CA SER A 190 12.28 1.84 25.34
C SER A 190 12.62 2.24 23.91
N ARG A 191 11.80 1.84 22.94
CA ARG A 191 11.96 2.11 21.50
C ARG A 191 10.62 2.54 20.89
N ILE A 192 10.66 3.21 19.72
CA ILE A 192 9.46 3.55 18.96
C ILE A 192 9.62 3.21 17.48
N LEU A 193 8.52 2.80 16.85
CA LEU A 193 8.41 2.67 15.40
C LEU A 193 7.33 3.63 14.87
N MET A 194 7.72 4.56 14.02
CA MET A 194 6.81 5.45 13.32
C MET A 194 6.37 4.81 11.99
N ALA A 195 5.12 4.32 11.94
CA ALA A 195 4.47 3.71 10.77
C ALA A 195 3.22 4.53 10.35
N THR A 196 3.29 5.85 10.50
CA THR A 196 2.16 6.79 10.41
C THR A 196 1.81 7.19 8.96
N GLY A 197 2.40 6.55 7.94
CA GLY A 197 2.07 6.76 6.53
C GLY A 197 2.21 8.23 6.11
N ALA A 198 1.12 8.86 5.65
CA ALA A 198 1.12 10.24 5.20
C ALA A 198 1.38 11.26 6.33
N TRP A 199 1.33 10.84 7.58
CA TRP A 199 1.65 11.65 8.77
C TRP A 199 3.07 11.43 9.29
N LEU A 200 3.94 10.72 8.56
CA LEU A 200 5.34 10.49 8.98
C LEU A 200 6.11 11.79 9.19
N LYS A 201 5.98 12.76 8.28
CA LYS A 201 6.66 14.05 8.41
C LYS A 201 6.33 14.77 9.73
N PRO A 202 5.07 15.06 10.07
CA PRO A 202 4.74 15.68 11.34
C PRO A 202 5.07 14.81 12.56
N THR A 203 5.05 13.48 12.44
CA THR A 203 5.43 12.60 13.55
C THR A 203 6.93 12.67 13.83
N ALA A 204 7.78 12.60 12.79
CA ALA A 204 9.23 12.73 12.95
C ALA A 204 9.66 14.14 13.44
N ALA A 205 8.91 15.16 13.05
CA ALA A 205 9.13 16.54 13.51
C ALA A 205 8.96 16.70 15.03
N MET A 206 8.18 15.84 15.70
CA MET A 206 8.08 15.83 17.18
C MET A 206 9.42 15.49 17.85
N LEU A 207 10.35 14.85 17.12
CA LEU A 207 11.71 14.54 17.53
C LEU A 207 12.77 15.43 16.86
N GLY A 208 12.35 16.54 16.22
CA GLY A 208 13.24 17.47 15.54
C GLY A 208 13.79 17.00 14.20
N VAL A 209 13.27 15.89 13.64
CA VAL A 209 13.74 15.33 12.37
C VAL A 209 12.81 15.71 11.23
N ASP A 210 13.36 16.31 10.16
CA ASP A 210 12.63 16.64 8.94
C ASP A 210 12.80 15.53 7.90
N LEU A 211 11.76 14.74 7.67
CA LEU A 211 11.73 13.74 6.61
C LEU A 211 11.10 14.33 5.34
N PRO A 212 11.65 14.06 4.14
CA PRO A 212 11.17 14.61 2.87
C PRO A 212 9.90 13.90 2.39
N VAL A 213 8.91 13.74 3.29
CA VAL A 213 7.67 13.02 3.04
C VAL A 213 6.60 13.97 2.51
N ASN A 214 6.02 13.61 1.38
CA ASN A 214 4.86 14.26 0.77
C ASN A 214 3.67 13.31 0.74
N ALA A 215 2.46 13.85 0.84
CA ALA A 215 1.22 13.09 0.71
C ALA A 215 0.64 13.22 -0.70
N ARG A 216 0.30 12.09 -1.30
CA ARG A 216 -0.53 12.00 -2.50
C ARG A 216 -1.96 11.65 -2.10
N ILE A 217 -2.93 12.13 -2.85
CA ILE A 217 -4.36 11.93 -2.54
C ILE A 217 -4.99 11.15 -3.68
N ASN A 218 -4.92 9.83 -3.63
CA ASN A 218 -5.40 8.97 -4.71
C ASN A 218 -6.92 8.80 -4.64
N THR A 219 -7.58 8.88 -5.81
CA THR A 219 -9.01 8.68 -5.96
C THR A 219 -9.32 7.25 -6.39
N VAL A 220 -10.36 6.67 -5.81
CA VAL A 220 -10.91 5.36 -6.17
C VAL A 220 -12.41 5.51 -6.34
N SER A 221 -12.98 4.79 -7.33
CA SER A 221 -14.42 4.73 -7.60
C SER A 221 -14.91 3.29 -7.58
N VAL A 222 -16.18 3.08 -7.24
CA VAL A 222 -16.83 1.78 -7.30
C VAL A 222 -18.18 1.91 -8.00
N THR A 223 -18.47 0.96 -8.89
CA THR A 223 -19.75 0.87 -9.61
C THR A 223 -20.83 0.18 -8.77
N GLU A 224 -22.07 0.21 -9.24
CA GLU A 224 -23.08 -0.76 -8.85
C GLU A 224 -22.63 -2.20 -9.17
N ARG A 225 -23.42 -3.18 -8.75
CA ARG A 225 -23.20 -4.58 -9.15
C ARG A 225 -23.57 -4.77 -10.61
N LEU A 226 -22.66 -5.38 -11.35
CA LEU A 226 -22.78 -5.67 -12.78
C LEU A 226 -22.64 -7.16 -13.02
N GLU A 227 -23.18 -7.65 -14.12
CA GLU A 227 -22.88 -8.97 -14.62
C GLU A 227 -21.37 -9.13 -14.85
N PRO A 228 -20.84 -10.35 -14.96
CA PRO A 228 -19.42 -10.57 -15.20
C PRO A 228 -18.90 -9.86 -16.44
N LEU A 229 -17.98 -8.92 -16.28
CA LEU A 229 -17.39 -8.12 -17.35
C LEU A 229 -15.91 -8.42 -17.57
N THR A 230 -15.17 -8.68 -16.50
CA THR A 230 -13.74 -9.02 -16.54
C THR A 230 -13.39 -9.95 -15.39
N SER A 231 -12.51 -10.89 -15.65
CA SER A 231 -12.06 -11.87 -14.68
C SER A 231 -10.73 -11.52 -14.04
N THR A 232 -9.97 -10.56 -14.61
CA THR A 232 -8.61 -10.21 -14.23
C THR A 232 -8.48 -8.77 -13.75
N VAL A 233 -7.30 -8.43 -13.24
CA VAL A 233 -6.92 -7.03 -13.01
C VAL A 233 -6.53 -6.39 -14.34
N ILE A 234 -7.08 -5.23 -14.65
CA ILE A 234 -6.78 -4.50 -15.87
C ILE A 234 -6.02 -3.21 -15.53
N GLY A 235 -4.88 -3.03 -16.18
CA GLY A 235 -4.07 -1.82 -16.16
C GLY A 235 -3.85 -1.24 -17.54
N HIS A 236 -3.18 -0.09 -17.63
CA HIS A 236 -2.83 0.59 -18.88
C HIS A 236 -1.32 0.87 -18.92
N ALA A 237 -0.69 0.73 -20.08
CA ALA A 237 0.76 0.87 -20.27
C ALA A 237 1.30 2.23 -19.84
N THR A 238 0.58 3.30 -20.15
CA THR A 238 0.96 4.69 -19.89
C THR A 238 -0.09 5.46 -19.09
N GLY A 239 -1.37 5.11 -19.21
CA GLY A 239 -2.49 5.78 -18.56
C GLY A 239 -2.64 5.38 -17.09
N LEU A 240 -3.20 6.29 -16.31
CA LEU A 240 -3.47 6.06 -14.88
C LEU A 240 -4.76 5.23 -14.72
N LEU A 241 -4.66 3.93 -14.96
CA LEU A 241 -5.77 3.00 -14.81
C LEU A 241 -5.32 1.74 -14.05
N THR A 242 -6.08 1.39 -13.05
CA THR A 242 -6.20 0.03 -12.51
C THR A 242 -7.67 -0.24 -12.27
N MET A 243 -8.22 -1.31 -12.84
CA MET A 243 -9.59 -1.73 -12.55
C MET A 243 -9.67 -3.24 -12.38
N LYS A 244 -10.70 -3.69 -11.69
CA LYS A 244 -11.04 -5.10 -11.51
C LYS A 244 -12.47 -5.24 -11.08
N GLN A 245 -13.11 -6.31 -11.51
CA GLN A 245 -14.41 -6.70 -10.98
C GLN A 245 -14.24 -7.61 -9.78
N LYS A 246 -14.91 -7.27 -8.69
CA LYS A 246 -14.92 -8.08 -7.47
C LYS A 246 -15.95 -9.20 -7.56
N THR A 247 -15.80 -10.22 -6.74
CA THR A 247 -16.72 -11.37 -6.66
C THR A 247 -18.17 -11.00 -6.39
N ASN A 248 -18.43 -9.82 -5.82
CA ASN A 248 -19.78 -9.29 -5.61
C ASN A 248 -20.35 -8.53 -6.82
N GLY A 249 -19.67 -8.53 -7.98
CA GLY A 249 -20.09 -7.87 -9.21
C GLY A 249 -19.70 -6.39 -9.34
N THR A 250 -19.22 -5.73 -8.28
CA THR A 250 -18.82 -4.32 -8.37
C THR A 250 -17.46 -4.17 -9.04
N VAL A 251 -17.29 -3.13 -9.88
CA VAL A 251 -16.00 -2.79 -10.48
C VAL A 251 -15.33 -1.67 -9.69
N LEU A 252 -14.13 -1.93 -9.19
CA LEU A 252 -13.26 -0.91 -8.60
C LEU A 252 -12.40 -0.28 -9.68
N ILE A 253 -12.37 1.06 -9.73
CA ILE A 253 -11.64 1.86 -10.71
C ILE A 253 -10.73 2.83 -9.96
N GLY A 254 -9.44 2.80 -10.28
CA GLY A 254 -8.40 3.67 -9.72
C GLY A 254 -7.29 3.90 -10.72
N GLY A 255 -6.06 4.17 -10.25
CA GLY A 255 -4.89 4.35 -11.11
C GLY A 255 -3.99 5.50 -10.66
N GLY A 256 -4.29 6.16 -9.56
CA GLY A 256 -3.45 7.23 -9.00
C GLY A 256 -3.86 8.64 -9.41
N TRP A 257 -5.07 8.84 -9.90
CA TRP A 257 -5.65 10.17 -10.13
C TRP A 257 -5.81 10.92 -8.81
N GLN A 258 -5.34 12.19 -8.77
CA GLN A 258 -5.22 12.94 -7.52
C GLN A 258 -6.49 13.70 -7.18
N GLY A 259 -6.89 13.60 -5.91
CA GLY A 259 -7.86 14.50 -5.29
C GLY A 259 -7.21 15.80 -4.77
N ARG A 260 -7.90 16.49 -3.86
CA ARG A 260 -7.42 17.70 -3.15
C ARG A 260 -7.48 17.49 -1.64
N GLY A 261 -6.74 18.30 -0.90
CA GLY A 261 -6.68 18.29 0.56
C GLY A 261 -5.28 18.00 1.10
N THR A 262 -5.16 17.90 2.40
CA THR A 262 -3.92 17.59 3.09
C THR A 262 -4.17 16.60 4.24
N PRO A 263 -3.15 15.85 4.70
CA PRO A 263 -3.29 14.99 5.88
C PRO A 263 -3.72 15.76 7.14
N GLN A 264 -3.34 17.02 7.28
CA GLN A 264 -3.71 17.90 8.41
C GLN A 264 -5.20 18.20 8.43
N GLU A 265 -5.85 18.29 7.26
CA GLU A 265 -7.32 18.45 7.14
C GLU A 265 -8.08 17.15 7.44
N GLY A 266 -7.36 16.04 7.61
CA GLY A 266 -7.88 14.74 8.00
C GLY A 266 -8.58 13.95 6.89
N ARG A 267 -8.91 14.57 5.75
CA ARG A 267 -9.56 13.90 4.60
C ARG A 267 -9.31 14.62 3.29
N GLY A 268 -9.20 13.84 2.23
CA GLY A 268 -9.13 14.37 0.89
C GLY A 268 -10.50 14.49 0.24
N GLN A 269 -10.56 15.29 -0.83
CA GLN A 269 -11.75 15.52 -1.63
C GLN A 269 -11.56 14.99 -3.05
N VAL A 270 -12.57 14.31 -3.57
CA VAL A 270 -12.63 13.90 -4.97
C VAL A 270 -12.86 15.13 -5.84
N THR A 271 -12.15 15.26 -6.96
CA THR A 271 -12.32 16.35 -7.91
C THR A 271 -12.89 15.84 -9.22
N ALA A 272 -13.77 16.61 -9.83
CA ALA A 272 -14.34 16.27 -11.15
C ALA A 272 -13.25 16.20 -12.23
N GLY A 273 -12.20 17.04 -12.12
CA GLY A 273 -11.08 17.06 -13.05
C GLY A 273 -10.26 15.75 -13.07
N SER A 274 -10.22 15.02 -11.95
CA SER A 274 -9.57 13.71 -11.86
C SER A 274 -10.55 12.55 -12.10
N LEU A 275 -11.76 12.69 -11.61
CA LEU A 275 -12.77 11.64 -11.70
C LEU A 275 -13.18 11.36 -13.16
N LYS A 276 -13.51 12.41 -13.92
CA LYS A 276 -13.98 12.26 -15.31
C LYS A 276 -12.98 11.54 -16.22
N PRO A 277 -11.70 11.93 -16.33
CA PRO A 277 -10.75 11.24 -17.19
C PRO A 277 -10.44 9.82 -16.71
N ASN A 278 -10.45 9.54 -15.39
CA ASN A 278 -10.25 8.17 -14.89
C ASN A 278 -11.41 7.25 -15.34
N LEU A 279 -12.66 7.69 -15.18
CA LEU A 279 -13.84 6.93 -15.60
C LEU A 279 -13.91 6.80 -17.12
N ALA A 280 -13.55 7.85 -17.88
CA ALA A 280 -13.49 7.80 -19.34
C ALA A 280 -12.45 6.78 -19.84
N LEU A 281 -11.28 6.71 -19.20
CA LEU A 281 -10.26 5.71 -19.51
C LEU A 281 -10.72 4.29 -19.19
N ALA A 282 -11.41 4.10 -18.07
CA ALA A 282 -11.99 2.81 -17.69
C ALA A 282 -13.06 2.37 -18.70
N GLN A 283 -13.97 3.26 -19.09
CA GLN A 283 -14.99 3.02 -20.12
C GLN A 283 -14.37 2.75 -21.49
N PHE A 284 -13.29 3.46 -21.85
CA PHE A 284 -12.58 3.21 -23.10
C PHE A 284 -11.98 1.79 -23.14
N ALA A 285 -11.39 1.34 -22.02
CA ALA A 285 -10.84 0.00 -21.94
C ALA A 285 -11.93 -1.10 -21.85
N LEU A 286 -13.03 -0.81 -21.13
CA LEU A 286 -14.16 -1.73 -20.92
C LEU A 286 -15.49 -1.03 -21.27
N PRO A 287 -15.90 -1.05 -22.56
CA PRO A 287 -17.05 -0.27 -23.06
C PRO A 287 -18.39 -0.55 -22.35
N ALA A 288 -18.57 -1.74 -21.80
CA ALA A 288 -19.76 -2.10 -21.03
C ALA A 288 -19.99 -1.21 -19.78
N LEU A 289 -18.97 -0.49 -19.33
CA LEU A 289 -19.09 0.48 -18.24
C LEU A 289 -19.86 1.76 -18.64
N ALA A 290 -20.18 1.98 -19.90
CA ALA A 290 -20.89 3.18 -20.38
C ALA A 290 -22.21 3.44 -19.65
N ASN A 291 -22.93 2.38 -19.28
CA ASN A 291 -24.23 2.45 -18.61
C ASN A 291 -24.15 2.17 -17.10
N ALA A 292 -22.95 1.93 -16.58
CA ALA A 292 -22.75 1.62 -15.17
C ALA A 292 -22.88 2.89 -14.30
N ARG A 293 -23.57 2.76 -13.17
CA ARG A 293 -23.67 3.84 -12.18
C ARG A 293 -22.49 3.77 -11.22
N ILE A 294 -21.88 4.92 -10.97
CA ILE A 294 -20.87 5.06 -9.91
C ILE A 294 -21.62 5.24 -8.58
N MET A 295 -21.46 4.26 -7.69
CA MET A 295 -22.12 4.27 -6.39
C MET A 295 -21.36 5.12 -5.38
N ARG A 296 -20.03 5.15 -5.48
CA ARG A 296 -19.17 5.89 -4.55
C ARG A 296 -17.82 6.20 -5.19
N SER A 297 -17.30 7.38 -4.88
CA SER A 297 -15.90 7.73 -5.09
C SER A 297 -15.32 8.28 -3.77
N TRP A 298 -14.08 7.95 -3.48
CA TRP A 298 -13.39 8.40 -2.27
C TRP A 298 -11.92 8.63 -2.54
N THR A 299 -11.24 9.22 -1.58
CA THR A 299 -9.79 9.46 -1.63
C THR A 299 -9.09 8.72 -0.51
N GLY A 300 -7.80 8.44 -0.71
CA GLY A 300 -6.88 7.94 0.31
C GLY A 300 -5.54 8.67 0.23
N PHE A 301 -4.93 8.91 1.38
CA PHE A 301 -3.60 9.48 1.46
C PHE A 301 -2.54 8.40 1.26
N GLU A 302 -1.59 8.63 0.37
CA GLU A 302 -0.41 7.78 0.15
C GLU A 302 0.85 8.60 0.41
N ALA A 303 1.69 8.14 1.33
CA ALA A 303 2.97 8.78 1.61
C ALA A 303 3.97 8.50 0.49
N ASN A 304 4.81 9.47 0.19
CA ASN A 304 5.78 9.45 -0.88
C ASN A 304 7.00 10.29 -0.53
N VAL A 305 8.16 9.87 -1.00
CA VAL A 305 9.44 10.60 -0.96
C VAL A 305 9.96 10.87 -2.38
N PRO A 306 10.92 11.79 -2.57
CA PRO A 306 11.35 12.22 -3.91
C PRO A 306 11.76 11.09 -4.86
N ASP A 307 12.49 10.09 -4.37
CA ASP A 307 12.95 8.93 -5.16
C ASP A 307 11.89 7.81 -5.31
N PHE A 308 10.76 7.92 -4.62
CA PHE A 308 9.66 6.94 -4.59
C PHE A 308 10.02 5.55 -4.05
N TYR A 309 11.11 5.39 -3.33
CA TYR A 309 11.43 4.16 -2.60
C TYR A 309 11.00 4.26 -1.15
N PRO A 310 10.79 3.13 -0.46
CA PRO A 310 10.38 3.13 0.95
C PRO A 310 11.33 3.89 1.88
N LEU A 311 10.82 4.30 3.04
CA LEU A 311 11.62 4.63 4.21
C LEU A 311 11.54 3.44 5.18
N VAL A 312 12.65 2.75 5.42
CA VAL A 312 12.70 1.54 6.26
C VAL A 312 14.03 1.49 6.98
N GLY A 313 14.05 1.72 8.29
CA GLY A 313 15.28 1.71 9.07
C GLY A 313 15.21 2.60 10.32
N ALA A 314 16.38 2.87 10.90
CA ALA A 314 16.51 3.79 12.02
C ALA A 314 16.19 5.23 11.61
N LEU A 315 15.57 6.01 12.51
CA LEU A 315 15.38 7.43 12.32
C LEU A 315 16.74 8.15 12.43
N PRO A 316 17.17 8.93 11.44
CA PRO A 316 18.46 9.60 11.49
C PRO A 316 18.62 10.49 12.73
N GLY A 317 19.71 10.29 13.47
CA GLY A 317 20.07 11.11 14.64
C GLY A 317 19.25 10.85 15.91
N VAL A 318 18.37 9.84 15.93
CA VAL A 318 17.54 9.53 17.11
C VAL A 318 17.68 8.04 17.44
N GLU A 319 18.48 7.70 18.44
CA GLU A 319 18.68 6.33 18.89
C GLU A 319 17.35 5.72 19.41
N GLY A 320 17.09 4.46 19.11
CA GLY A 320 15.87 3.76 19.53
C GLY A 320 14.59 4.14 18.78
N ALA A 321 14.66 5.10 17.83
CA ALA A 321 13.54 5.46 16.97
C ALA A 321 13.70 4.87 15.57
N PHE A 322 12.59 4.39 15.00
CA PHE A 322 12.55 3.74 13.70
C PHE A 322 11.44 4.30 12.81
N VAL A 323 11.61 4.17 11.50
CA VAL A 323 10.65 4.63 10.48
C VAL A 323 10.30 3.51 9.53
N LEU A 324 9.02 3.37 9.23
CA LEU A 324 8.51 2.44 8.23
C LEU A 324 7.36 3.07 7.42
N GLY A 325 7.59 3.34 6.15
CA GLY A 325 6.54 3.93 5.32
C GLY A 325 6.99 4.38 3.94
N CYS A 326 6.20 5.28 3.37
CA CYS A 326 6.41 5.89 2.04
C CYS A 326 6.53 4.88 0.89
N VAL A 327 5.82 3.78 1.00
CA VAL A 327 5.88 2.68 0.04
C VAL A 327 4.83 2.91 -1.04
N ARG A 328 5.23 3.49 -2.18
CA ARG A 328 4.32 3.62 -3.33
C ARG A 328 3.89 2.24 -3.83
N GLY A 329 2.58 2.02 -3.90
CA GLY A 329 2.04 0.69 -4.15
C GLY A 329 2.33 -0.29 -3.00
N GLY A 330 2.48 0.23 -1.78
CA GLY A 330 2.85 -0.48 -0.56
C GLY A 330 1.86 -1.54 -0.11
N TYR A 331 0.66 -1.55 -0.67
CA TYR A 331 -0.30 -2.60 -0.35
C TYR A 331 0.27 -3.99 -0.69
N THR A 332 0.89 -4.15 -1.87
CA THR A 332 1.52 -5.43 -2.26
C THR A 332 2.72 -5.79 -1.39
N ILE A 333 3.65 -4.85 -1.17
CA ILE A 333 4.95 -5.16 -0.54
C ILE A 333 4.94 -4.94 0.98
N GLY A 334 3.93 -4.26 1.51
CA GLY A 334 3.86 -3.83 2.91
C GLY A 334 4.03 -4.93 3.94
N PRO A 335 3.33 -6.08 3.85
CA PRO A 335 3.50 -7.16 4.82
C PRO A 335 4.93 -7.68 4.89
N TYR A 336 5.60 -7.84 3.74
CA TYR A 336 6.96 -8.35 3.71
C TYR A 336 7.99 -7.32 4.19
N ILE A 337 7.86 -6.05 3.78
CA ILE A 337 8.74 -4.99 4.30
C ILE A 337 8.59 -4.82 5.81
N ALA A 338 7.38 -4.99 6.33
CA ALA A 338 7.13 -4.98 7.77
C ALA A 338 7.88 -6.10 8.51
N LYS A 339 7.96 -7.30 7.88
CA LYS A 339 8.76 -8.41 8.41
C LYS A 339 10.25 -8.05 8.46
N LEU A 340 10.79 -7.49 7.36
CA LEU A 340 12.20 -7.05 7.32
C LEU A 340 12.49 -6.00 8.40
N MET A 341 11.57 -5.05 8.61
CA MET A 341 11.70 -4.05 9.67
C MET A 341 11.65 -4.67 11.06
N GLY A 342 10.78 -5.64 11.28
CA GLY A 342 10.71 -6.37 12.54
C GLY A 342 12.01 -7.15 12.82
N ASP A 343 12.58 -7.81 11.81
CA ASP A 343 13.85 -8.51 11.93
C ASP A 343 14.98 -7.53 12.27
N PHE A 344 15.03 -6.36 11.61
CA PHE A 344 16.01 -5.32 11.91
C PHE A 344 15.92 -4.80 13.37
N ILE A 345 14.69 -4.54 13.87
CA ILE A 345 14.48 -4.08 15.25
C ILE A 345 14.86 -5.18 16.28
N LEU A 346 14.73 -6.45 15.90
CA LEU A 346 15.14 -7.61 16.69
C LEU A 346 16.64 -7.92 16.61
N ASP A 347 17.44 -7.02 16.04
CA ASP A 347 18.88 -7.19 15.81
C ASP A 347 19.21 -8.46 14.98
N ARG A 348 18.29 -8.85 14.06
CA ARG A 348 18.47 -9.91 13.07
C ARG A 348 18.80 -9.30 11.72
N GLU A 349 19.63 -9.97 10.93
CA GLU A 349 19.94 -9.54 9.57
C GLU A 349 18.68 -9.68 8.67
N PRO A 350 18.18 -8.59 8.07
CA PRO A 350 17.06 -8.66 7.14
C PRO A 350 17.44 -9.43 5.87
N GLU A 351 16.56 -10.29 5.40
CA GLU A 351 16.75 -11.12 4.19
C GLU A 351 17.01 -10.28 2.90
N LEU A 352 16.50 -9.07 2.83
CA LEU A 352 16.74 -8.11 1.75
C LEU A 352 17.15 -6.75 2.35
N PRO A 353 17.95 -5.95 1.63
CA PRO A 353 18.40 -4.64 2.09
C PRO A 353 17.23 -3.71 2.47
N LEU A 354 17.39 -2.94 3.52
CA LEU A 354 16.44 -1.90 3.90
C LEU A 354 16.67 -0.63 3.06
N PHE A 355 15.70 0.28 3.12
CA PHE A 355 15.75 1.58 2.43
C PHE A 355 15.99 2.68 3.47
N ASP A 356 17.27 2.95 3.72
CA ASP A 356 17.71 3.90 4.75
C ASP A 356 16.95 5.23 4.70
N PRO A 357 16.30 5.65 5.80
CA PRO A 357 15.64 6.95 5.88
C PRO A 357 16.59 8.15 5.76
N GLY A 358 17.88 7.97 6.05
CA GLY A 358 18.91 9.01 5.95
C GLY A 358 19.63 9.09 4.60
N ARG A 359 19.23 8.29 3.60
CA ARG A 359 19.88 8.26 2.29
C ARG A 359 19.77 9.58 1.52
N ASN A 360 20.65 9.81 0.55
CA ASN A 360 20.56 10.93 -0.38
C ASN A 360 19.40 10.69 -1.38
N PHE A 361 18.34 11.48 -1.29
CA PHE A 361 17.15 11.38 -2.18
C PHE A 361 17.35 11.98 -3.58
N ASN A 362 18.49 12.62 -3.85
CA ASN A 362 18.77 13.25 -5.13
C ASN A 362 19.58 12.34 -6.09
N GLU A 363 19.95 11.15 -5.67
CA GLU A 363 20.75 10.20 -6.45
C GLU A 363 19.95 9.24 -7.34
N TYR A 364 18.61 9.43 -7.46
CA TYR A 364 17.73 8.49 -8.19
C TYR A 364 16.86 9.18 -9.25
#